data_5b9432acab86538e50f53609fa57ddfa
#
_entry.id   5b9432acab86538e50f53609fa57ddfa
#
_cell.length_a   1.000
_cell.length_b   1.000
_cell.length_c   1.000
_cell.angle_alpha   90.00
_cell.angle_beta   90.00
_cell.angle_gamma   90.00
#
_symmetry.space_group_name_H-M   'P 1'
#
loop_
_entity.id
_entity.type
_entity.pdbx_description
1 polymer ?
#
loop_
_entity_poly.entity_id
_entity_poly.type
_entity_poly.pdbx_seq_one_letter_code
_entity_poly.pdbx_strand_id
1 'polypeptide(L)'
;MSQSEIQQRSSDSAQELGDETFMSATELRNYVKQTEMAKASKDVGSGRAEKAREDLIKSLMQPVMVTPEKIAEVKRRVLGQLRNAAVKGDNEVLVMRFPNVLCTDKGRALNNSEKDWPATLIGRPLQAFEFWRDHLQPQGYGLKAMIVDWPQGMPGDIGLFLTWDAKR
;
A
#
# COMPACT_ATOMS: atom_id res chain seq x y z
N MET A 1 -6.10 -18.25 -32.41
CA MET A 1 -6.12 -17.11 -31.51
C MET A 1 -5.15 -16.05 -32.01
N SER A 2 -5.65 -14.84 -32.19
CA SER A 2 -4.81 -13.73 -32.62
C SER A 2 -3.95 -13.21 -31.46
N GLN A 3 -2.77 -12.71 -31.78
CA GLN A 3 -1.86 -12.15 -30.78
C GLN A 3 -2.49 -10.97 -30.03
N SER A 4 -3.47 -10.28 -30.64
CA SER A 4 -4.16 -9.16 -30.00
C SER A 4 -5.07 -9.61 -28.85
N GLU A 5 -5.66 -10.80 -28.94
CA GLU A 5 -6.51 -11.33 -27.85
C GLU A 5 -5.69 -11.72 -26.62
N ILE A 6 -4.48 -12.28 -26.84
CA ILE A 6 -3.58 -12.65 -25.74
C ILE A 6 -3.09 -11.40 -25.03
N GLN A 7 -2.79 -10.35 -25.78
CA GLN A 7 -2.29 -9.09 -25.22
C GLN A 7 -3.38 -8.34 -24.45
N GLN A 8 -4.61 -8.42 -24.89
CA GLN A 8 -5.76 -7.81 -24.23
C GLN A 8 -6.07 -8.52 -22.91
N ARG A 9 -5.98 -9.85 -22.87
CA ARG A 9 -6.14 -10.62 -21.63
C ARG A 9 -5.08 -10.31 -20.60
N SER A 10 -3.84 -10.08 -21.04
CA SER A 10 -2.75 -9.72 -20.12
C SER A 10 -2.95 -8.34 -19.50
N SER A 11 -3.43 -7.37 -20.28
CA SER A 11 -3.67 -6.03 -19.75
C SER A 11 -4.92 -6.00 -18.87
N ASP A 12 -5.94 -6.76 -19.20
CA ASP A 12 -7.14 -6.87 -18.36
C ASP A 12 -6.82 -7.54 -17.02
N SER A 13 -5.98 -8.58 -17.04
CA SER A 13 -5.54 -9.24 -15.81
C SER A 13 -4.72 -8.31 -14.92
N ALA A 14 -3.84 -7.50 -15.53
CA ALA A 14 -3.03 -6.56 -14.78
C ALA A 14 -3.88 -5.45 -14.15
N GLN A 15 -4.92 -5.02 -14.84
CA GLN A 15 -5.84 -4.01 -14.35
C GLN A 15 -6.75 -4.57 -13.27
N GLU A 16 -7.23 -5.80 -13.43
CA GLU A 16 -8.00 -6.49 -12.39
C GLU A 16 -7.18 -6.67 -11.12
N LEU A 17 -5.90 -6.98 -11.26
CA LEU A 17 -4.99 -7.13 -10.12
C LEU A 17 -4.84 -5.83 -9.33
N GLY A 18 -4.85 -4.69 -10.01
CA GLY A 18 -4.81 -3.39 -9.36
C GLY A 18 -6.08 -3.06 -8.61
N ASP A 19 -7.23 -3.51 -9.13
CA ASP A 19 -8.54 -3.27 -8.52
C ASP A 19 -8.85 -4.27 -7.41
N GLU A 20 -8.27 -5.47 -7.44
CA GLU A 20 -8.52 -6.52 -6.47
C GLU A 20 -7.77 -6.32 -5.16
N THR A 21 -6.68 -5.60 -5.19
CA THR A 21 -5.88 -5.29 -4.00
C THR A 21 -5.97 -3.81 -3.72
N PHE A 22 -5.89 -3.41 -2.47
CA PHE A 22 -5.90 -1.99 -2.09
C PHE A 22 -4.70 -1.27 -2.68
N MET A 23 -3.62 -1.98 -2.90
CA MET A 23 -2.46 -1.56 -3.66
C MET A 23 -1.74 -2.82 -4.14
N SER A 24 -1.60 -2.98 -5.46
CA SER A 24 -0.90 -4.15 -6.00
C SER A 24 0.60 -4.04 -5.74
N ALA A 25 1.28 -5.18 -5.76
CA ALA A 25 2.73 -5.21 -5.60
C ALA A 25 3.43 -4.43 -6.71
N THR A 26 2.88 -4.45 -7.93
CA THR A 26 3.42 -3.69 -9.05
C THR A 26 3.26 -2.18 -8.82
N GLU A 27 2.09 -1.74 -8.37
CA GLU A 27 1.84 -0.33 -8.06
C GLU A 27 2.80 0.16 -6.96
N LEU A 28 2.97 -0.64 -5.92
CA LEU A 28 3.86 -0.31 -4.83
C LEU A 28 5.32 -0.19 -5.32
N ARG A 29 5.80 -1.17 -6.08
CA ARG A 29 7.16 -1.14 -6.62
C ARG A 29 7.38 0.04 -7.54
N ASN A 30 6.43 0.33 -8.41
CA ASN A 30 6.54 1.46 -9.33
C ASN A 30 6.58 2.78 -8.57
N TYR A 31 5.73 2.93 -7.57
CA TYR A 31 5.70 4.15 -6.77
C TYR A 31 7.01 4.34 -5.99
N VAL A 32 7.51 3.30 -5.34
CA VAL A 32 8.77 3.36 -4.61
C VAL A 32 9.91 3.70 -5.55
N LYS A 33 9.96 3.06 -6.73
CA LYS A 33 10.98 3.32 -7.73
C LYS A 33 10.96 4.78 -8.18
N GLN A 34 9.80 5.33 -8.49
CA GLN A 34 9.68 6.70 -8.93
C GLN A 34 10.07 7.69 -7.83
N THR A 35 9.72 7.38 -6.58
CA THR A 35 10.11 8.19 -5.42
C THR A 35 11.62 8.21 -5.25
N GLU A 36 12.28 7.05 -5.37
CA GLU A 36 13.72 6.96 -5.26
C GLU A 36 14.44 7.65 -6.41
N MET A 37 13.91 7.55 -7.61
CA MET A 37 14.47 8.25 -8.78
C MET A 37 14.35 9.77 -8.62
N ALA A 38 13.24 10.26 -8.05
CA ALA A 38 13.06 11.67 -7.81
C ALA A 38 14.05 12.20 -6.76
N LYS A 39 14.39 11.39 -5.75
CA LYS A 39 15.39 11.74 -4.75
C LYS A 39 16.81 11.76 -5.33
N ALA A 40 17.11 10.82 -6.22
CA ALA A 40 18.41 10.73 -6.87
C ALA A 40 18.63 11.85 -7.88
N SER A 41 17.57 12.34 -8.48
CA SER A 41 17.62 13.44 -9.42
C SER A 41 17.61 14.76 -8.67
N LYS A 42 18.66 15.55 -8.81
CA LYS A 42 18.72 16.90 -8.26
C LYS A 42 17.84 17.88 -9.03
N ASP A 43 17.16 17.38 -10.04
CA ASP A 43 16.26 18.18 -10.86
C ASP A 43 14.92 18.30 -10.12
N VAL A 44 14.88 19.19 -9.20
CA VAL A 44 13.75 19.43 -8.27
C VAL A 44 12.53 19.97 -8.99
N GLY A 45 12.51 19.97 -10.26
CA GLY A 45 11.36 20.46 -11.02
C GLY A 45 10.81 19.40 -11.95
N SER A 46 11.28 18.15 -11.83
CA SER A 46 10.71 17.12 -12.68
C SER A 46 9.27 16.87 -12.22
N GLY A 47 8.31 17.29 -13.01
CA GLY A 47 6.90 17.05 -12.76
C GLY A 47 6.53 15.58 -12.69
N ARG A 48 7.48 14.67 -12.90
CA ARG A 48 7.26 13.22 -12.86
C ARG A 48 6.90 12.71 -11.48
N ALA A 49 7.66 13.13 -10.45
CA ALA A 49 7.41 12.69 -9.09
C ALA A 49 6.08 13.24 -8.58
N GLU A 50 5.81 14.52 -8.85
CA GLU A 50 4.56 15.16 -8.46
C GLU A 50 3.37 14.53 -9.17
N LYS A 51 3.51 14.25 -10.48
CA LYS A 51 2.44 13.63 -11.25
C LYS A 51 2.17 12.21 -10.75
N ALA A 52 3.22 11.45 -10.50
CA ALA A 52 3.09 10.09 -9.96
C ALA A 52 2.37 10.12 -8.61
N ARG A 53 2.73 11.08 -7.75
CA ARG A 53 2.09 11.26 -6.45
C ARG A 53 0.62 11.63 -6.60
N GLU A 54 0.30 12.57 -7.47
CA GLU A 54 -1.09 12.99 -7.72
C GLU A 54 -1.93 11.85 -8.28
N ASP A 55 -1.39 11.09 -9.24
CA ASP A 55 -2.08 9.95 -9.83
C ASP A 55 -2.34 8.87 -8.79
N LEU A 56 -1.36 8.62 -7.92
CA LEU A 56 -1.51 7.67 -6.83
C LEU A 56 -2.59 8.12 -5.85
N ILE A 57 -2.59 9.41 -5.47
CA ILE A 57 -3.59 9.95 -4.56
C ILE A 57 -4.99 9.76 -5.15
N LYS A 58 -5.17 10.12 -6.42
CA LYS A 58 -6.46 9.94 -7.09
C LYS A 58 -6.91 8.49 -7.08
N SER A 59 -6.00 7.57 -7.37
CA SER A 59 -6.28 6.13 -7.36
C SER A 59 -6.66 5.66 -5.96
N LEU A 60 -5.88 6.04 -4.95
CA LEU A 60 -6.09 5.57 -3.58
C LEU A 60 -7.30 6.21 -2.91
N MET A 61 -7.76 7.36 -3.39
CA MET A 61 -8.99 7.99 -2.91
C MET A 61 -10.23 7.23 -3.38
N GLN A 62 -10.11 6.48 -4.48
CA GLN A 62 -11.23 5.71 -5.01
C GLN A 62 -11.31 4.36 -4.30
N PRO A 63 -12.38 4.10 -3.54
CA PRO A 63 -12.51 2.82 -2.88
C PRO A 63 -12.69 1.68 -3.88
N VAL A 64 -12.13 0.52 -3.56
CA VAL A 64 -12.36 -0.68 -4.37
C VAL A 64 -13.63 -1.37 -3.89
N MET A 65 -14.30 -2.06 -4.81
CA MET A 65 -15.47 -2.85 -4.44
C MET A 65 -15.01 -4.10 -3.71
N VAL A 66 -15.52 -4.30 -2.50
CA VAL A 66 -15.16 -5.44 -1.67
C VAL A 66 -16.24 -6.51 -1.79
N THR A 67 -15.89 -7.64 -2.38
CA THR A 67 -16.76 -8.82 -2.50
C THR A 67 -16.12 -9.98 -1.75
N PRO A 68 -16.90 -11.03 -1.38
CA PRO A 68 -16.31 -12.20 -0.72
C PRO A 68 -15.19 -12.84 -1.54
N GLU A 69 -15.31 -12.84 -2.86
CA GLU A 69 -14.28 -13.40 -3.75
C GLU A 69 -13.01 -12.56 -3.71
N LYS A 70 -13.15 -11.25 -3.68
CA LYS A 70 -12.00 -10.34 -3.58
C LYS A 70 -11.30 -10.46 -2.23
N ILE A 71 -12.08 -10.61 -1.17
CA ILE A 71 -11.52 -10.82 0.17
C ILE A 71 -10.65 -12.08 0.18
N ALA A 72 -11.15 -13.19 -0.36
CA ALA A 72 -10.40 -14.44 -0.43
C ALA A 72 -9.14 -14.28 -1.27
N GLU A 73 -9.22 -13.58 -2.38
CA GLU A 73 -8.11 -13.33 -3.30
C GLU A 73 -7.00 -12.50 -2.62
N VAL A 74 -7.40 -11.38 -2.01
CA VAL A 74 -6.45 -10.51 -1.30
C VAL A 74 -5.79 -11.24 -0.16
N LYS A 75 -6.58 -12.01 0.62
CA LYS A 75 -6.06 -12.79 1.74
C LYS A 75 -5.00 -13.78 1.27
N ARG A 76 -5.26 -14.49 0.18
CA ARG A 76 -4.32 -15.47 -0.37
C ARG A 76 -3.01 -14.81 -0.78
N ARG A 77 -3.08 -13.67 -1.45
CA ARG A 77 -1.89 -12.92 -1.90
C ARG A 77 -1.08 -12.40 -0.75
N VAL A 78 -1.75 -11.79 0.22
CA VAL A 78 -1.10 -11.24 1.40
C VAL A 78 -0.39 -12.34 2.17
N LEU A 79 -1.05 -13.48 2.38
CA LEU A 79 -0.43 -14.60 3.07
C LEU A 79 0.75 -15.17 2.28
N GLY A 80 0.70 -15.14 0.95
CA GLY A 80 1.83 -15.51 0.11
C GLY A 80 3.02 -14.58 0.28
N GLN A 81 2.77 -13.27 0.34
CA GLN A 81 3.82 -12.28 0.60
C GLN A 81 4.44 -12.46 1.98
N LEU A 82 3.61 -12.72 2.99
CA LEU A 82 4.09 -12.98 4.35
C LEU A 82 4.97 -14.22 4.40
N ARG A 83 4.55 -15.28 3.72
CA ARG A 83 5.32 -16.53 3.67
C ARG A 83 6.68 -16.31 3.02
N ASN A 84 6.72 -15.60 1.91
CA ASN A 84 7.97 -15.31 1.21
C ASN A 84 8.90 -14.46 2.08
N ALA A 85 8.37 -13.47 2.77
CA ALA A 85 9.15 -12.63 3.66
C ALA A 85 9.69 -13.43 4.86
N ALA A 86 8.86 -14.31 5.42
CA ALA A 86 9.26 -15.14 6.55
C ALA A 86 10.38 -16.12 6.17
N VAL A 87 10.33 -16.67 4.96
CA VAL A 87 11.38 -17.56 4.45
C VAL A 87 12.72 -16.80 4.33
N LYS A 88 12.67 -15.53 4.01
CA LYS A 88 13.87 -14.67 3.94
C LYS A 88 14.39 -14.24 5.31
N GLY A 89 13.68 -14.57 6.37
CA GLY A 89 14.07 -14.17 7.72
C GLY A 89 13.48 -12.84 8.18
N ASP A 90 12.60 -12.25 7.39
CA ASP A 90 11.94 -10.99 7.78
C ASP A 90 10.83 -11.26 8.79
N ASN A 91 10.54 -10.27 9.62
CA ASN A 91 9.44 -10.32 10.58
C ASN A 91 8.33 -9.34 10.27
N GLU A 92 8.47 -8.59 9.19
CA GLU A 92 7.45 -7.67 8.72
C GLU A 92 7.56 -7.52 7.19
N VAL A 93 6.49 -7.07 6.57
CA VAL A 93 6.49 -6.82 5.13
C VAL A 93 5.67 -5.57 4.84
N LEU A 94 6.20 -4.71 3.97
CA LEU A 94 5.50 -3.52 3.50
C LEU A 94 4.39 -3.94 2.52
N VAL A 95 3.15 -3.64 2.86
CA VAL A 95 2.00 -4.00 2.03
C VAL A 95 1.37 -2.81 1.33
N MET A 96 1.60 -1.60 1.85
CA MET A 96 1.08 -0.39 1.22
C MET A 96 1.96 0.80 1.60
N ARG A 97 2.16 1.70 0.63
CA ARG A 97 2.81 2.98 0.86
C ARG A 97 1.96 4.06 0.19
N PHE A 98 1.68 5.13 0.90
CA PHE A 98 0.80 6.17 0.38
C PHE A 98 1.21 7.54 0.91
N PRO A 99 0.88 8.60 0.16
CA PRO A 99 1.13 9.96 0.63
C PRO A 99 0.31 10.29 1.88
N ASN A 100 0.86 11.10 2.76
CA ASN A 100 0.26 11.40 4.06
C ASN A 100 -1.07 12.18 3.96
N VAL A 101 -1.40 12.73 2.79
CA VAL A 101 -2.70 13.39 2.58
C VAL A 101 -3.87 12.41 2.66
N LEU A 102 -3.61 11.11 2.62
CA LEU A 102 -4.63 10.09 2.84
C LEU A 102 -4.91 9.85 4.32
N CYS A 103 -4.27 10.62 5.19
CA CYS A 103 -4.68 10.81 6.56
C CYS A 103 -5.26 12.21 6.71
N THR A 104 -6.40 12.35 7.38
CA THR A 104 -7.06 13.65 7.54
C THR A 104 -6.21 14.66 8.31
N ASP A 105 -5.28 14.17 9.13
CA ASP A 105 -4.34 15.00 9.91
C ASP A 105 -2.92 14.96 9.36
N LYS A 106 -2.75 14.50 8.13
CA LYS A 106 -1.45 14.34 7.45
C LYS A 106 -0.50 13.40 8.18
N GLY A 107 -1.02 12.44 8.92
CA GLY A 107 -0.24 11.44 9.61
C GLY A 107 0.25 11.83 10.99
N ARG A 108 -0.29 12.89 11.57
CA ARG A 108 0.12 13.38 12.89
C ARG A 108 -0.14 12.34 13.98
N ALA A 109 -1.37 11.83 14.07
CA ALA A 109 -1.73 10.83 15.07
C ALA A 109 -0.87 9.57 14.91
N LEU A 110 -0.66 9.15 13.66
CA LEU A 110 0.15 7.98 13.34
C LEU A 110 1.60 8.18 13.78
N ASN A 111 2.18 9.34 13.49
CA ASN A 111 3.55 9.65 13.86
C ASN A 111 3.74 9.72 15.38
N ASN A 112 2.72 10.15 16.09
CA ASN A 112 2.75 10.25 17.56
C ASN A 112 2.32 8.94 18.24
N SER A 113 2.09 7.90 17.49
CA SER A 113 1.65 6.58 18.00
C SER A 113 0.35 6.67 18.81
N GLU A 114 -0.54 7.55 18.42
CA GLU A 114 -1.85 7.67 19.04
C GLU A 114 -2.72 6.49 18.65
N LYS A 115 -3.51 5.97 19.60
CA LYS A 115 -4.32 4.77 19.39
C LYS A 115 -5.41 4.95 18.34
N ASP A 116 -5.86 6.16 18.13
CA ASP A 116 -6.93 6.47 17.19
C ASP A 116 -6.43 6.87 15.80
N TRP A 117 -5.13 6.64 15.52
CA TRP A 117 -4.59 6.96 14.20
C TRP A 117 -5.37 6.31 13.05
N PRO A 118 -5.98 5.10 13.19
CA PRO A 118 -6.76 4.54 12.08
C PRO A 118 -7.97 5.37 11.69
N ALA A 119 -8.52 6.14 12.62
CA ALA A 119 -9.66 7.01 12.34
C ALA A 119 -9.31 8.16 11.39
N THR A 120 -8.02 8.45 11.20
CA THR A 120 -7.58 9.48 10.26
C THR A 120 -7.46 8.99 8.82
N LEU A 121 -7.49 7.68 8.60
CA LEU A 121 -7.33 7.11 7.26
C LEU A 121 -8.55 7.35 6.39
N ILE A 122 -8.34 7.57 5.10
CA ILE A 122 -9.39 7.70 4.10
C ILE A 122 -9.03 6.86 2.86
N GLY A 123 -10.00 6.59 2.01
CA GLY A 123 -9.77 5.87 0.77
C GLY A 123 -9.33 4.43 0.95
N ARG A 124 -8.48 3.97 0.06
CA ARG A 124 -7.97 2.58 0.10
C ARG A 124 -7.13 2.26 1.34
N PRO A 125 -6.33 3.18 1.89
CA PRO A 125 -5.67 2.90 3.16
C PRO A 125 -6.63 2.57 4.30
N LEU A 126 -7.78 3.23 4.36
CA LEU A 126 -8.81 2.88 5.34
C LEU A 126 -9.35 1.48 5.07
N GLN A 127 -9.60 1.15 3.82
CA GLN A 127 -10.08 -0.19 3.45
C GLN A 127 -9.03 -1.26 3.80
N ALA A 128 -7.76 -0.97 3.59
CA ALA A 128 -6.67 -1.88 3.95
C ALA A 128 -6.63 -2.14 5.45
N PHE A 129 -6.81 -1.09 6.25
CA PHE A 129 -6.89 -1.22 7.71
C PHE A 129 -8.09 -2.08 8.11
N GLU A 130 -9.27 -1.80 7.55
CA GLU A 130 -10.48 -2.55 7.85
C GLU A 130 -10.34 -4.03 7.48
N PHE A 131 -9.71 -4.30 6.32
CA PHE A 131 -9.43 -5.67 5.88
C PHE A 131 -8.53 -6.40 6.88
N TRP A 132 -7.47 -5.75 7.33
CA TRP A 132 -6.58 -6.32 8.34
C TRP A 132 -7.35 -6.60 9.64
N ARG A 133 -8.11 -5.63 10.12
CA ARG A 133 -8.87 -5.75 11.36
C ARG A 133 -9.84 -6.93 11.30
N ASP A 134 -10.52 -7.09 10.17
CA ASP A 134 -11.60 -8.07 10.05
C ASP A 134 -11.09 -9.46 9.66
N HIS A 135 -9.98 -9.54 8.93
CA HIS A 135 -9.54 -10.81 8.33
C HIS A 135 -8.17 -11.31 8.76
N LEU A 136 -7.29 -10.43 9.20
CA LEU A 136 -5.92 -10.80 9.56
C LEU A 136 -5.65 -10.69 11.06
N GLN A 137 -6.17 -9.68 11.71
CA GLN A 137 -6.00 -9.52 13.15
C GLN A 137 -6.52 -10.74 13.92
N PRO A 138 -7.69 -11.31 13.60
CA PRO A 138 -8.16 -12.51 14.30
C PRO A 138 -7.24 -13.71 14.14
N GLN A 139 -6.39 -13.71 13.11
CA GLN A 139 -5.43 -14.80 12.89
C GLN A 139 -4.06 -14.53 13.53
N GLY A 140 -3.93 -13.42 14.26
CA GLY A 140 -2.71 -13.11 15.00
C GLY A 140 -1.72 -12.22 14.28
N TYR A 141 -2.07 -11.71 13.10
CA TYR A 141 -1.18 -10.79 12.38
C TYR A 141 -1.33 -9.37 12.91
N GLY A 142 -0.21 -8.67 13.04
CA GLY A 142 -0.19 -7.28 13.46
C GLY A 142 -0.12 -6.32 12.28
N LEU A 143 -0.50 -5.09 12.52
CA LEU A 143 -0.38 -4.01 11.54
C LEU A 143 0.40 -2.87 12.18
N LYS A 144 1.45 -2.43 11.49
CA LYS A 144 2.27 -1.30 11.92
C LYS A 144 2.21 -0.21 10.84
N ALA A 145 2.05 1.02 11.26
CA ALA A 145 2.07 2.16 10.36
C ALA A 145 3.15 3.12 10.82
N MET A 146 3.94 3.64 9.87
CA MET A 146 4.99 4.60 10.20
C MET A 146 5.30 5.50 9.01
N ILE A 147 5.84 6.67 9.30
CA ILE A 147 6.37 7.55 8.27
C ILE A 147 7.63 6.90 7.69
N VAL A 148 7.67 6.72 6.38
CA VAL A 148 8.79 6.07 5.70
C VAL A 148 9.61 7.02 4.84
N ASP A 149 9.20 8.28 4.77
CA ASP A 149 9.88 9.29 3.97
C ASP A 149 9.79 10.64 4.68
N TRP A 150 10.91 11.37 4.68
CA TRP A 150 11.02 12.64 5.39
C TRP A 150 11.57 13.72 4.45
N PRO A 151 10.79 14.16 3.44
CA PRO A 151 11.27 15.20 2.53
C PRO A 151 11.51 16.51 3.29
N GLN A 152 12.74 17.01 3.20
CA GLN A 152 13.17 18.24 3.87
C GLN A 152 12.91 18.22 5.38
N GLY A 153 12.96 17.04 6.00
CA GLY A 153 12.73 16.88 7.43
C GLY A 153 11.26 16.86 7.85
N MET A 154 10.35 16.98 6.91
CA MET A 154 8.91 16.94 7.18
C MET A 154 8.35 15.54 6.94
N PRO A 155 7.29 15.15 7.68
CA PRO A 155 6.66 13.86 7.40
C PRO A 155 6.15 13.78 5.97
N GLY A 156 6.49 12.69 5.29
CA GLY A 156 6.07 12.40 3.94
C GLY A 156 5.18 11.17 3.88
N ASP A 157 5.58 10.21 3.05
CA ASP A 157 4.79 9.01 2.83
C ASP A 157 4.70 8.14 4.07
N ILE A 158 3.60 7.38 4.13
CA ILE A 158 3.32 6.44 5.20
C ILE A 158 3.40 5.02 4.64
N GLY A 159 4.00 4.11 5.40
CA GLY A 159 4.02 2.69 5.09
C GLY A 159 3.18 1.89 6.06
N LEU A 160 2.39 0.97 5.52
CA LEU A 160 1.68 -0.04 6.29
C LEU A 160 2.44 -1.35 6.19
N PHE A 161 2.78 -1.92 7.33
CA PHE A 161 3.53 -3.15 7.44
C PHE A 161 2.69 -4.20 8.15
N LEU A 162 2.67 -5.41 7.61
CA LEU A 162 2.12 -6.56 8.32
C LEU A 162 3.23 -7.22 9.09
N THR A 163 2.94 -7.57 10.33
CA THR A 163 3.88 -8.24 11.21
C THR A 163 3.26 -9.57 11.65
N TRP A 164 4.11 -10.55 11.99
CA TRP A 164 3.62 -11.86 12.41
C TRP A 164 4.41 -12.43 13.59
N ASP A 165 5.30 -11.63 14.16
CA ASP A 165 6.05 -12.08 15.32
C ASP A 165 5.15 -12.02 16.55
N ALA A 166 4.79 -13.18 17.04
CA ALA A 166 3.88 -13.33 18.18
C ALA A 166 4.57 -13.23 19.54
N LYS A 167 5.87 -13.05 19.54
CA LYS A 167 6.64 -13.00 20.80
C LYS A 167 6.67 -11.60 21.37
N ARG A 168 5.61 -11.24 22.06
CA ARG A 168 5.57 -9.99 22.80
C ARG A 168 4.80 -10.10 24.07
#